data_5c253dd53f68ab415f2715cb3124b8e5
#
_entry.id   5c253dd53f68ab415f2715cb3124b8e5
#
_cell.length_a   1.000
_cell.length_b   1.000
_cell.length_c   1.000
_cell.angle_alpha   90.00
_cell.angle_beta   90.00
_cell.angle_gamma   90.00
#
_symmetry.space_group_name_H-M   'P 1'
#
loop_
_entity.id
_entity.type
_entity.pdbx_description
1 polymer ?
#
loop_
_entity_poly.entity_id
_entity_poly.type
_entity_poly.pdbx_seq_one_letter_code
_entity_poly.pdbx_strand_id
1 'polypeptide(L)'
;MQNGIDIVIPIYNGYEDVQMCMDSIKKYTDLKKNRILLINDCSPDERILPYLQSIVEENIVLISNERNMGFSANVNKGMRYSDRDVILLNSDTIVTKNWVEKIVACAYREAEIGTVTPLSNSATLCS
;
A
#
# COMPACT_ATOMS: atom_id res chain seq x y z
N MET A 1 0.40 -17.61 14.98
CA MET A 1 0.38 -17.67 13.52
C MET A 1 0.23 -16.28 12.94
N GLN A 2 0.99 -15.99 11.94
CA GLN A 2 1.00 -14.67 11.36
C GLN A 2 -0.17 -14.48 10.39
N ASN A 3 -0.92 -13.42 10.60
CA ASN A 3 -1.94 -13.00 9.65
C ASN A 3 -1.29 -12.26 8.48
N GLY A 4 -2.06 -12.05 7.44
CA GLY A 4 -1.59 -11.26 6.32
C GLY A 4 -1.37 -9.80 6.69
N ILE A 5 -0.77 -9.09 5.78
CA ILE A 5 -0.44 -7.67 5.94
C ILE A 5 -1.42 -6.84 5.12
N ASP A 6 -1.83 -5.70 5.65
CA ASP A 6 -2.52 -4.67 4.88
C ASP A 6 -1.48 -3.71 4.32
N ILE A 7 -1.44 -3.60 3.00
CA ILE A 7 -0.51 -2.69 2.33
C ILE A 7 -1.29 -1.45 1.94
N VAL A 8 -1.02 -0.34 2.63
CA VAL A 8 -1.75 0.91 2.44
C VAL A 8 -1.03 1.78 1.43
N ILE A 9 -1.72 2.14 0.38
CA ILE A 9 -1.16 2.96 -0.71
C ILE A 9 -2.01 4.21 -0.88
N PRO A 10 -1.60 5.33 -0.25
CA PRO A 10 -2.29 6.61 -0.48
C PRO A 10 -1.97 7.10 -1.89
N ILE A 11 -2.98 7.52 -2.62
CA ILE A 11 -2.85 7.91 -4.03
C ILE A 11 -3.38 9.32 -4.22
N TYR A 12 -2.54 10.18 -4.80
CA TYR A 12 -2.95 11.50 -5.24
C TYR A 12 -2.21 11.80 -6.53
N ASN A 13 -2.91 11.68 -7.67
CA ASN A 13 -2.32 11.85 -9.01
C ASN A 13 -1.21 10.82 -9.31
N GLY A 14 -0.43 11.06 -10.36
CA GLY A 14 0.65 10.16 -10.73
C GLY A 14 0.17 8.90 -11.41
N TYR A 15 -0.69 9.03 -12.41
CA TYR A 15 -1.33 7.90 -13.08
C TYR A 15 -0.33 6.84 -13.55
N GLU A 16 0.73 7.26 -14.26
CA GLU A 16 1.73 6.33 -14.77
C GLU A 16 2.47 5.63 -13.64
N ASP A 17 2.82 6.38 -12.60
CA ASP A 17 3.51 5.81 -11.45
C ASP A 17 2.63 4.80 -10.71
N VAL A 18 1.35 5.11 -10.56
CA VAL A 18 0.40 4.20 -9.92
C VAL A 18 0.30 2.90 -10.71
N GLN A 19 0.24 2.98 -12.04
CA GLN A 19 0.18 1.78 -12.86
C GLN A 19 1.43 0.91 -12.68
N MET A 20 2.60 1.51 -12.70
CA MET A 20 3.85 0.77 -12.52
C MET A 20 3.94 0.15 -11.12
N CYS A 21 3.52 0.90 -10.12
CA CYS A 21 3.47 0.41 -8.75
C CYS A 21 2.57 -0.82 -8.66
N MET A 22 1.35 -0.73 -9.17
CA MET A 22 0.39 -1.82 -9.09
C MET A 22 0.82 -3.04 -9.90
N ASP A 23 1.43 -2.83 -11.06
CA ASP A 23 1.94 -3.94 -11.86
C ASP A 23 3.01 -4.72 -11.09
N SER A 24 3.91 -4.01 -10.42
CA SER A 24 4.94 -4.67 -9.62
C SER A 24 4.35 -5.39 -8.40
N ILE A 25 3.35 -4.81 -7.78
CA ILE A 25 2.68 -5.43 -6.63
C ILE A 25 2.00 -6.73 -7.05
N LYS A 26 1.25 -6.71 -8.15
CA LYS A 26 0.58 -7.92 -8.63
C LYS A 26 1.56 -9.02 -8.98
N LYS A 27 2.73 -8.65 -9.46
CA LYS A 27 3.75 -9.62 -9.85
C LYS A 27 4.47 -10.24 -8.66
N TYR A 28 4.70 -9.46 -7.61
CA TYR A 28 5.60 -9.86 -6.54
C TYR A 28 4.95 -9.93 -5.15
N THR A 29 3.63 -9.87 -5.07
CA THR A 29 2.92 -9.91 -3.79
C THR A 29 1.95 -11.08 -3.76
N ASP A 30 1.95 -11.81 -2.66
CA ASP A 30 0.98 -12.88 -2.46
C ASP A 30 -0.35 -12.27 -2.02
N LEU A 31 -1.26 -12.11 -2.97
CA LEU A 31 -2.57 -11.51 -2.72
C LEU A 31 -3.57 -12.49 -2.13
N LYS A 32 -3.19 -13.73 -1.93
CA LYS A 32 -4.00 -14.68 -1.16
C LYS A 32 -3.82 -14.44 0.33
N LYS A 33 -2.66 -13.94 0.71
CA LYS A 33 -2.30 -13.71 2.10
C LYS A 33 -2.40 -12.25 2.49
N ASN A 34 -1.96 -11.36 1.63
CA ASN A 34 -1.87 -9.94 1.91
C ASN A 34 -2.97 -9.18 1.17
N ARG A 35 -3.34 -8.03 1.70
CA ARG A 35 -4.40 -7.21 1.14
C ARG A 35 -3.86 -5.83 0.80
N ILE A 36 -4.33 -5.28 -0.31
CA ILE A 36 -3.95 -3.94 -0.76
C ILE A 36 -5.10 -2.99 -0.46
N LEU A 37 -4.79 -1.89 0.22
CA LEU A 37 -5.76 -0.82 0.46
C LEU A 37 -5.35 0.39 -0.35
N LEU A 38 -6.06 0.64 -1.44
CA LEU A 38 -5.82 1.79 -2.30
C LEU A 38 -6.68 2.94 -1.79
N ILE A 39 -6.06 4.03 -1.37
CA ILE A 39 -6.79 5.18 -0.86
C ILE A 39 -6.61 6.33 -1.82
N ASN A 40 -7.62 6.56 -2.65
CA ASN A 40 -7.60 7.64 -3.62
C ASN A 40 -8.03 8.93 -2.93
N ASP A 41 -7.12 9.88 -2.79
CA ASP A 41 -7.36 11.13 -2.09
C ASP A 41 -7.93 12.20 -3.00
N CYS A 42 -9.01 11.86 -3.69
CA CYS A 42 -9.69 12.77 -4.62
C CYS A 42 -8.73 13.29 -5.68
N SER A 43 -8.05 12.35 -6.37
CA SER A 43 -7.08 12.72 -7.41
C SER A 43 -7.74 13.53 -8.52
N PRO A 44 -7.20 14.69 -8.90
CA PRO A 44 -7.76 15.45 -10.01
C PRO A 44 -7.58 14.79 -11.37
N ASP A 45 -6.62 13.88 -11.54
CA ASP A 45 -6.44 13.18 -12.81
C ASP A 45 -7.59 12.19 -13.02
N GLU A 46 -8.39 12.45 -14.03
CA GLU A 46 -9.61 11.67 -14.29
C GLU A 46 -9.33 10.23 -14.69
N ARG A 47 -8.11 9.89 -15.04
CA ARG A 47 -7.74 8.52 -15.41
C ARG A 47 -7.55 7.61 -14.21
N ILE A 48 -7.29 8.18 -13.04
CA ILE A 48 -6.91 7.39 -11.87
C ILE A 48 -8.08 6.57 -11.34
N LEU A 49 -9.21 7.19 -11.07
CA LEU A 49 -10.32 6.47 -10.46
C LEU A 49 -10.82 5.31 -11.32
N PRO A 50 -11.05 5.48 -12.64
CA PRO A 50 -11.46 4.35 -13.46
C PRO A 50 -10.42 3.22 -13.48
N TYR A 51 -9.13 3.58 -13.50
CA TYR A 51 -8.08 2.58 -13.44
C TYR A 51 -8.14 1.79 -12.14
N LEU A 52 -8.24 2.48 -11.01
CA LEU A 52 -8.29 1.82 -9.70
C LEU A 52 -9.53 0.93 -9.59
N GLN A 53 -10.66 1.39 -10.10
CA GLN A 53 -11.88 0.58 -10.11
C GLN A 53 -11.72 -0.69 -10.94
N SER A 54 -10.92 -0.63 -11.99
CA SER A 54 -10.71 -1.78 -12.87
C SER A 54 -9.84 -2.86 -12.25
N ILE A 55 -9.04 -2.55 -11.24
CA ILE A 55 -8.15 -3.52 -10.62
C ILE A 55 -8.64 -4.01 -9.26
N VAL A 56 -9.81 -3.57 -8.82
CA VAL A 56 -10.39 -4.05 -7.56
C VAL A 56 -10.70 -5.54 -7.67
N GLU A 57 -10.35 -6.27 -6.63
CA GLU A 57 -10.67 -7.69 -6.51
C GLU A 57 -10.75 -8.05 -5.03
N GLU A 58 -10.81 -9.35 -4.70
CA GLU A 58 -11.06 -9.77 -3.33
C GLU A 58 -10.10 -9.14 -2.32
N ASN A 59 -8.82 -9.10 -2.63
CA ASN A 59 -7.82 -8.56 -1.73
C ASN A 59 -7.17 -7.28 -2.23
N ILE A 60 -7.84 -6.58 -3.13
CA ILE A 60 -7.47 -5.23 -3.55
C ILE A 60 -8.69 -4.34 -3.33
N VAL A 61 -8.66 -3.56 -2.27
CA VAL A 61 -9.78 -2.73 -1.83
C VAL A 61 -9.52 -1.29 -2.22
N LEU A 62 -10.53 -0.62 -2.74
CA LEU A 62 -10.45 0.79 -3.09
C LEU A 62 -11.28 1.62 -2.11
N ILE A 63 -10.64 2.61 -1.51
CA ILE A 63 -11.30 3.62 -0.70
C ILE A 63 -11.10 4.95 -1.42
N SER A 64 -12.19 5.61 -1.80
CA SER A 64 -12.10 6.87 -2.52
C SER A 64 -12.66 7.99 -1.65
N ASN A 65 -11.83 9.00 -1.41
CA ASN A 65 -12.25 10.16 -0.64
C ASN A 65 -13.03 11.13 -1.52
N GLU A 66 -14.04 11.74 -0.97
CA GLU A 66 -14.83 12.72 -1.71
C GLU A 66 -14.12 14.06 -1.86
N ARG A 67 -13.10 14.30 -1.04
CA ARG A 67 -12.29 15.51 -1.07
C ARG A 67 -10.87 15.15 -0.66
N ASN A 68 -9.95 16.05 -0.94
CA ASN A 68 -8.56 15.87 -0.55
C ASN A 68 -8.43 15.96 0.98
N MET A 69 -7.98 14.90 1.61
CA MET A 69 -7.87 14.83 3.06
C MET A 69 -6.44 14.88 3.56
N GLY A 70 -5.47 14.69 2.66
CA GLY A 70 -4.07 14.74 3.01
C GLY A 70 -3.48 13.40 3.40
N PHE A 71 -2.17 13.34 3.37
CA PHE A 71 -1.42 12.09 3.57
C PHE A 71 -1.69 11.47 4.93
N SER A 72 -1.59 12.26 6.00
CA SER A 72 -1.75 11.74 7.36
C SER A 72 -3.13 11.14 7.59
N ALA A 73 -4.17 11.80 7.11
CA ALA A 73 -5.53 11.30 7.26
C ALA A 73 -5.72 9.98 6.51
N ASN A 74 -5.12 9.87 5.33
CA ASN A 74 -5.21 8.64 4.53
C ASN A 74 -4.47 7.49 5.19
N VAL A 75 -3.30 7.75 5.74
CA VAL A 75 -2.55 6.74 6.49
C VAL A 75 -3.37 6.25 7.67
N ASN A 76 -3.95 7.16 8.44
CA ASN A 76 -4.78 6.79 9.58
C ASN A 76 -5.99 5.97 9.15
N LYS A 77 -6.61 6.33 8.05
CA LYS A 77 -7.75 5.58 7.52
C LYS A 77 -7.35 4.15 7.19
N GLY A 78 -6.20 3.98 6.55
CA GLY A 78 -5.70 2.65 6.23
C GLY A 78 -5.35 1.84 7.47
N MET A 79 -4.73 2.47 8.45
CA MET A 79 -4.35 1.79 9.69
C MET A 79 -5.55 1.34 10.51
N ARG A 80 -6.66 2.05 10.39
CA ARG A 80 -7.89 1.71 11.12
C ARG A 80 -8.77 0.71 10.41
N TYR A 81 -8.38 0.31 9.20
CA TYR A 81 -9.22 -0.57 8.39
C TYR A 81 -9.38 -1.94 9.04
N SER A 82 -8.34 -2.45 9.65
CA SER A 82 -8.38 -3.75 10.32
C SER A 82 -7.30 -3.80 11.41
N ASP A 83 -7.24 -4.95 12.09
CA ASP A 83 -6.23 -5.18 13.12
C ASP A 83 -4.93 -5.77 12.57
N ARG A 84 -4.83 -5.90 11.25
CA ARG A 84 -3.62 -6.46 10.65
C ARG A 84 -2.45 -5.49 10.78
N ASP A 85 -1.25 -6.04 10.73
CA ASP A 85 -0.06 -5.21 10.58
C ASP A 85 -0.13 -4.47 9.24
N VAL A 86 0.45 -3.29 9.18
CA VAL A 86 0.32 -2.40 8.04
C VAL A 86 1.70 -2.08 7.48
N ILE A 87 1.82 -2.13 6.15
CA ILE A 87 2.96 -1.57 5.43
C ILE A 87 2.44 -0.36 4.66
N LEU A 88 3.10 0.76 4.84
CA LEU A 88 2.77 1.98 4.10
C LEU A 88 3.66 2.04 2.86
N LEU A 89 3.05 2.12 1.68
CA LEU A 89 3.77 2.12 0.42
C LEU A 89 3.40 3.36 -0.39
N ASN A 90 4.40 4.08 -0.85
CA ASN A 90 4.15 5.21 -1.74
C ASN A 90 3.67 4.72 -3.11
N SER A 91 2.78 5.48 -3.73
CA SER A 91 2.15 5.08 -5.00
C SER A 91 3.11 5.11 -6.19
N ASP A 92 4.31 5.62 -6.02
CA ASP A 92 5.33 5.64 -7.07
C ASP A 92 6.43 4.60 -6.84
N THR A 93 6.23 3.69 -5.91
CA THR A 93 7.23 2.67 -5.57
C THR A 93 7.07 1.45 -6.45
N ILE A 94 8.18 0.93 -6.94
CA ILE A 94 8.21 -0.34 -7.67
C ILE A 94 8.81 -1.38 -6.73
N VAL A 95 8.02 -2.42 -6.43
CA VAL A 95 8.47 -3.46 -5.51
C VAL A 95 9.14 -4.59 -6.25
N THR A 96 9.88 -5.40 -5.52
CA THR A 96 10.66 -6.49 -6.08
C THR A 96 10.30 -7.81 -5.38
N LYS A 97 10.93 -8.89 -5.83
CA LYS A 97 10.64 -10.23 -5.33
C LYS A 97 10.83 -10.30 -3.80
N ASN A 98 9.86 -10.89 -3.12
CA ASN A 98 9.90 -11.12 -1.67
C ASN A 98 9.96 -9.83 -0.85
N TRP A 99 9.44 -8.72 -1.38
CA TRP A 99 9.55 -7.44 -0.69
C TRP A 99 8.77 -7.42 0.63
N VAL A 100 7.58 -8.03 0.67
CA VAL A 100 6.80 -8.08 1.92
C VAL A 100 7.54 -8.89 2.96
N GLU A 101 8.04 -10.05 2.58
CA GLU A 101 8.75 -10.93 3.48
C GLU A 101 10.00 -10.26 4.05
N LYS A 102 10.71 -9.51 3.24
CA LYS A 102 11.89 -8.77 3.69
C LYS A 102 11.53 -7.71 4.71
N ILE A 103 10.45 -6.98 4.47
CA ILE A 103 10.03 -5.92 5.39
C ILE A 103 9.54 -6.52 6.71
N VAL A 104 8.76 -7.59 6.64
CA VAL A 104 8.27 -8.26 7.84
C VAL A 104 9.42 -8.80 8.66
N ALA A 105 10.39 -9.43 8.03
CA ALA A 105 11.57 -9.94 8.73
C ALA A 105 12.34 -8.83 9.43
N CYS A 106 12.46 -7.68 8.78
CA CYS A 106 13.12 -6.53 9.37
C CYS A 106 12.36 -5.98 10.56
N ALA A 107 11.05 -5.86 10.43
CA ALA A 107 10.23 -5.35 11.52
C ALA A 107 10.31 -6.25 12.75
N TYR A 108 10.38 -7.55 12.55
CA TYR A 108 10.49 -8.48 13.68
C TYR A 108 11.87 -8.45 14.34
N ARG A 109 12.92 -8.11 13.62
CA ARG A 109 14.23 -7.92 14.23
C ARG A 109 14.26 -6.68 15.12
N GLU A 110 13.41 -5.72 14.85
CA GLU A 110 13.27 -4.51 15.66
C GLU A 110 11.94 -4.55 16.40
N ALA A 111 11.75 -5.62 17.14
CA ALA A 111 10.45 -6.00 17.68
C ALA A 111 9.83 -4.97 18.61
N GLU A 112 10.63 -4.15 19.28
CA GLU A 112 10.09 -3.14 20.17
C GLU A 112 9.28 -2.09 19.44
N ILE A 113 9.50 -1.94 18.16
CA ILE A 113 8.81 -0.92 17.38
C ILE A 113 7.36 -1.30 17.18
N GLY A 114 7.08 -2.48 16.69
CA GLY A 114 5.74 -3.03 16.56
C GLY A 114 4.76 -2.14 15.81
N THR A 115 5.23 -1.31 14.91
CA THR A 115 4.41 -0.30 14.28
C THR A 115 4.58 -0.32 12.77
N VAL A 116 3.89 0.61 12.12
CA VAL A 116 3.96 0.77 10.68
C VAL A 116 5.38 1.06 10.24
N THR A 117 5.83 0.34 9.22
CA THR A 117 7.12 0.60 8.60
C THR A 117 6.88 1.32 7.28
N PRO A 118 7.20 2.60 7.18
CA PRO A 118 7.05 3.30 5.90
C PRO A 118 8.10 2.80 4.91
N LEU A 119 7.66 2.59 3.69
CA LEU A 119 8.52 2.17 2.61
C LEU A 119 8.58 3.26 1.57
N SER A 120 9.78 3.79 1.33
CA SER A 120 9.96 4.76 0.27
C SER A 120 10.47 4.08 -0.99
N ASN A 121 10.38 4.78 -2.11
CA ASN A 121 10.82 4.24 -3.38
C ASN A 121 12.34 4.09 -3.47
N SER A 122 13.08 4.66 -2.56
CA SER A 122 14.54 4.64 -2.63
C SER A 122 15.15 3.45 -1.94
N ALA A 123 14.49 2.90 -0.95
CA ALA A 123 15.08 1.79 -0.21
C ALA A 123 14.12 1.28 0.84
N THR A 124 14.38 0.08 1.28
CA THR A 124 13.77 -0.40 2.51
C THR A 124 14.66 -0.01 3.68
N LEU A 125 14.07 0.11 4.84
CA LEU A 125 14.84 0.38 6.05
C LEU A 125 15.77 -0.76 6.41
N CYS A 126 15.58 -1.89 5.80
CA CYS A 126 16.27 -3.13 6.13
C CYS A 126 17.08 -3.66 4.97
N SER A 127 17.58 -2.80 4.16
CA SER A 127 18.39 -3.21 3.03
C SER A 127 19.73 -3.78 3.47
#